data_014fb5dc56326e880d19d3eb1feb8a18
#
_entry.id   014fb5dc56326e880d19d3eb1feb8a18
#
_cell.length_a   1.000
_cell.length_b   1.000
_cell.length_c   1.000
_cell.angle_alpha   90.00
_cell.angle_beta   90.00
_cell.angle_gamma   90.00
#
_symmetry.space_group_name_H-M   'P 1'
#
loop_
_entity.id
_entity.type
_entity.pdbx_description
1 polymer ?
#
loop_
_entity_poly.entity_id
_entity_poly.type
_entity_poly.pdbx_seq_one_letter_code
_entity_poly.pdbx_strand_id
1 'polypeptide(L)'
;YRGAILSVLVAEAGSAERDEVLAGVEAHLADEHTHVVVAEANGTVVSCAIGQVLDLMPSPTRAGEGGLITNIATFPRHRRLGFTHAVLASLLEWFEEETEVEVITLNATEAGRDIYVNYGFEPSTFPEMRLRLERGRPDDEPT
;
A
#
# COMPACT_ATOMS: atom_id res chain seq x y z
N TYR A 1 -7.20 -10.23 12.12
CA TYR A 1 -6.32 -9.70 11.06
C TYR A 1 -5.82 -8.29 11.33
N ARG A 2 -6.64 -7.45 11.96
CA ARG A 2 -6.27 -6.06 12.21
C ARG A 2 -4.97 -5.91 12.99
N GLY A 3 -4.84 -6.61 14.10
CA GLY A 3 -3.60 -6.57 14.88
C GLY A 3 -2.41 -7.16 14.16
N ALA A 4 -2.64 -8.19 13.35
CA ALA A 4 -1.59 -8.82 12.57
C ALA A 4 -1.10 -7.93 11.43
N ILE A 5 -2.02 -7.24 10.75
CA ILE A 5 -1.67 -6.26 9.72
C ILE A 5 -0.85 -5.14 10.32
N LEU A 6 -1.28 -4.63 11.47
CA LEU A 6 -0.56 -3.60 12.19
C LEU A 6 0.86 -4.05 12.53
N SER A 7 1.02 -5.30 12.97
CA SER A 7 2.34 -5.82 13.30
C SER A 7 3.29 -5.83 12.10
N VAL A 8 2.78 -6.17 10.91
CA VAL A 8 3.60 -6.14 9.69
C VAL A 8 3.99 -4.71 9.32
N LEU A 9 3.03 -3.79 9.34
CA LEU A 9 3.28 -2.39 8.98
C LEU A 9 4.23 -1.71 9.97
N VAL A 10 4.05 -1.96 11.25
CA VAL A 10 4.86 -1.32 12.30
C VAL A 10 6.26 -1.90 12.38
N ALA A 11 6.51 -3.07 11.82
CA ALA A 11 7.87 -3.59 11.73
C ALA A 11 8.81 -2.64 10.97
N GLU A 12 8.25 -1.78 10.10
CA GLU A 12 9.03 -0.79 9.35
C GLU A 12 8.89 0.63 9.91
N ALA A 13 7.93 0.86 10.78
CA ALA A 13 7.68 2.15 11.40
C ALA A 13 8.22 2.18 12.84
N GLY A 14 8.51 3.35 13.34
CA GLY A 14 8.86 3.53 14.73
C GLY A 14 7.68 3.25 15.66
N SER A 15 7.96 2.85 16.90
CA SER A 15 6.91 2.56 17.87
C SER A 15 6.06 3.79 18.21
N ALA A 16 6.58 4.99 18.04
CA ALA A 16 5.84 6.23 18.30
C ALA A 16 4.68 6.45 17.33
N GLU A 17 4.74 5.85 16.15
CA GLU A 17 3.72 6.01 15.12
C GLU A 17 2.64 4.93 15.17
N ARG A 18 2.78 3.99 16.09
CA ARG A 18 1.92 2.81 16.15
C ARG A 18 0.43 3.14 16.26
N ASP A 19 0.08 4.08 17.12
CA ASP A 19 -1.33 4.42 17.36
C ASP A 19 -1.96 5.10 16.16
N GLU A 20 -1.20 5.94 15.45
CA GLU A 20 -1.67 6.58 14.22
C GLU A 20 -1.89 5.55 13.12
N VAL A 21 -0.96 4.61 12.97
CA VAL A 21 -1.07 3.54 11.98
C VAL A 21 -2.28 2.66 12.29
N LEU A 22 -2.48 2.33 13.55
CA LEU A 22 -3.64 1.53 13.96
C LEU A 22 -4.95 2.21 13.63
N ALA A 23 -5.09 3.48 13.96
CA ALA A 23 -6.30 4.24 13.67
C ALA A 23 -6.56 4.33 12.16
N GLY A 24 -5.52 4.55 11.37
CA GLY A 24 -5.63 4.58 9.92
C GLY A 24 -6.04 3.24 9.32
N VAL A 25 -5.45 2.16 9.81
CA VAL A 25 -5.81 0.81 9.36
C VAL A 25 -7.26 0.48 9.70
N GLU A 26 -7.70 0.81 10.91
CA GLU A 26 -9.10 0.58 11.31
C GLU A 26 -10.09 1.33 10.42
N ALA A 27 -9.80 2.59 10.11
CA ALA A 27 -10.66 3.40 9.26
C ALA A 27 -10.73 2.81 7.83
N HIS A 28 -9.59 2.38 7.29
CA HIS A 28 -9.54 1.85 5.93
C HIS A 28 -10.13 0.45 5.81
N LEU A 29 -10.05 -0.38 6.83
CA LEU A 29 -10.65 -1.71 6.81
C LEU A 29 -12.18 -1.66 6.72
N ALA A 30 -12.78 -0.56 7.17
CA ALA A 30 -14.21 -0.35 7.08
C ALA A 30 -14.66 0.23 5.72
N ASP A 31 -13.71 0.67 4.90
CA ASP A 31 -13.99 1.31 3.62
C ASP A 31 -14.06 0.26 2.50
N GLU A 32 -15.16 0.25 1.75
CA GLU A 32 -15.34 -0.67 0.64
C GLU A 32 -14.39 -0.43 -0.53
N HIS A 33 -13.78 0.76 -0.60
CA HIS A 33 -12.81 1.12 -1.63
C HIS A 33 -11.37 0.72 -1.26
N THR A 34 -11.22 0.07 -0.13
CA THR A 34 -9.91 -0.40 0.35
C THR A 34 -9.92 -1.92 0.47
N HIS A 35 -8.88 -2.54 -0.05
CA HIS A 35 -8.72 -3.99 0.06
C HIS A 35 -7.36 -4.31 0.66
N VAL A 36 -7.36 -5.19 1.66
CA VAL A 36 -6.14 -5.61 2.34
C VAL A 36 -5.94 -7.09 2.10
N VAL A 37 -4.75 -7.43 1.65
CA VAL A 37 -4.33 -8.83 1.46
C VAL A 37 -3.22 -9.14 2.45
N VAL A 38 -3.31 -10.29 3.08
CA VAL A 38 -2.26 -10.77 3.98
C VAL A 38 -1.79 -12.15 3.56
N ALA A 39 -0.54 -12.45 3.87
CA ALA A 39 0.00 -13.80 3.75
C ALA A 39 0.34 -14.32 5.13
N GLU A 40 0.00 -15.58 5.37
CA GLU A 40 0.28 -16.25 6.63
C GLU A 40 1.30 -17.37 6.41
N ALA A 41 2.21 -17.51 7.36
CA ALA A 41 3.11 -18.64 7.44
C ALA A 41 3.03 -19.22 8.85
N ASN A 42 2.71 -20.50 8.94
CA ASN A 42 2.57 -21.20 10.22
C ASN A 42 1.63 -20.49 11.20
N GLY A 43 0.50 -19.99 10.68
CA GLY A 43 -0.51 -19.32 11.49
C GLY A 43 -0.19 -17.88 11.87
N THR A 44 0.88 -17.32 11.36
CA THR A 44 1.29 -15.95 11.64
C THR A 44 1.27 -15.12 10.36
N VAL A 45 0.71 -13.93 10.41
CA VAL A 45 0.74 -13.00 9.29
C VAL A 45 2.16 -12.46 9.14
N VAL A 46 2.74 -12.63 7.96
CA VAL A 46 4.13 -12.26 7.67
C VAL A 46 4.27 -11.21 6.58
N SER A 47 3.22 -10.98 5.81
CA SER A 47 3.24 -10.02 4.72
C SER A 47 1.85 -9.42 4.52
N CYS A 48 1.80 -8.22 4.01
CA CYS A 48 0.53 -7.57 3.64
C CYS A 48 0.72 -6.62 2.45
N ALA A 49 -0.39 -6.32 1.80
CA ALA A 49 -0.48 -5.30 0.77
C ALA A 49 -1.84 -4.63 0.86
N ILE A 50 -1.88 -3.34 0.63
CA ILE A 50 -3.11 -2.56 0.68
C ILE A 50 -3.34 -1.88 -0.65
N GLY A 51 -4.54 -2.06 -1.20
CA GLY A 51 -4.99 -1.39 -2.40
C GLY A 51 -6.17 -0.48 -2.12
N GLN A 52 -6.22 0.62 -2.82
CA GLN A 52 -7.30 1.60 -2.70
C GLN A 52 -7.79 1.99 -4.08
N VAL A 53 -9.09 2.20 -4.18
CA VAL A 53 -9.71 2.83 -5.34
C VAL A 53 -9.93 4.30 -5.00
N LEU A 54 -9.36 5.18 -5.80
CA LEU A 54 -9.47 6.62 -5.60
C LEU A 54 -10.47 7.19 -6.59
N ASP A 55 -11.34 8.05 -6.10
CA ASP A 55 -12.27 8.80 -6.94
C ASP A 55 -11.54 10.04 -7.46
N LEU A 56 -11.26 10.05 -8.74
CA LEU A 56 -10.51 11.10 -9.41
C LEU A 56 -11.41 11.87 -10.37
N MET A 57 -11.07 13.13 -10.60
CA MET A 57 -11.76 13.90 -11.62
C MET A 57 -11.47 13.31 -13.00
N PRO A 58 -12.48 12.93 -13.77
CA PRO A 58 -12.27 12.44 -15.12
C PRO A 58 -11.61 13.49 -16.02
N SER A 59 -10.80 13.03 -16.94
CA SER A 59 -10.19 13.88 -17.98
C SER A 59 -10.23 13.14 -19.31
N PRO A 60 -9.93 13.81 -20.43
CA PRO A 60 -9.92 13.13 -21.72
C PRO A 60 -8.96 11.93 -21.79
N THR A 61 -7.95 11.89 -20.92
CA THR A 61 -6.95 10.82 -20.92
C THR A 61 -7.01 9.94 -19.67
N ARG A 62 -8.01 10.13 -18.79
CA ARG A 62 -8.07 9.41 -17.52
C ARG A 62 -9.52 9.17 -17.12
N ALA A 63 -9.81 7.92 -16.76
CA ALA A 63 -11.08 7.55 -16.14
C ALA A 63 -11.22 8.21 -14.77
N GLY A 64 -12.43 8.23 -14.23
CA GLY A 64 -12.72 8.86 -12.94
C GLY A 64 -12.23 8.11 -11.72
N GLU A 65 -11.76 6.87 -11.87
CA GLU A 65 -11.22 6.08 -10.77
C GLU A 65 -9.79 5.66 -11.06
N GLY A 66 -8.96 5.70 -10.04
CA GLY A 66 -7.59 5.22 -10.11
C GLY A 66 -7.32 4.22 -9.00
N GLY A 67 -6.42 3.28 -9.22
CA GLY A 67 -5.95 2.36 -8.22
C GLY A 67 -4.64 2.83 -7.61
N LEU A 68 -4.50 2.63 -6.31
CA LEU A 68 -3.28 2.95 -5.58
C LEU A 68 -2.90 1.77 -4.69
N ILE A 69 -1.66 1.32 -4.79
CA ILE A 69 -1.13 0.31 -3.90
C ILE A 69 -0.22 0.98 -2.88
N THR A 70 -0.50 0.75 -1.61
CA THR A 70 0.27 1.30 -0.50
C THR A 70 0.69 0.17 0.45
N ASN A 71 1.69 0.45 1.24
CA ASN A 71 2.03 -0.37 2.40
C ASN A 71 2.23 -1.86 2.09
N ILE A 72 2.94 -2.16 1.00
CA ILE A 72 3.40 -3.53 0.78
C ILE A 72 4.57 -3.77 1.73
N ALA A 73 4.40 -4.72 2.64
CA ALA A 73 5.39 -5.01 3.66
C ALA A 73 5.49 -6.51 3.93
N THR A 74 6.69 -6.96 4.18
CA THR A 74 6.96 -8.34 4.59
C THR A 74 7.98 -8.31 5.73
N PHE A 75 7.75 -9.09 6.77
CA PHE A 75 8.73 -9.17 7.87
C PHE A 75 10.09 -9.59 7.34
N PRO A 76 11.20 -9.04 7.87
CA PRO A 76 12.54 -9.34 7.38
C PRO A 76 12.88 -10.83 7.32
N ARG A 77 12.42 -11.61 8.28
CA ARG A 77 12.65 -13.06 8.32
C ARG A 77 12.00 -13.80 7.16
N HIS A 78 10.98 -13.22 6.56
CA HIS A 78 10.16 -13.87 5.54
C HIS A 78 10.35 -13.25 4.16
N ARG A 79 11.33 -12.37 4.02
CA ARG A 79 11.69 -11.80 2.72
C ARG A 79 12.35 -12.84 1.84
N ARG A 80 12.23 -12.67 0.52
CA ARG A 80 12.78 -13.58 -0.51
C ARG A 80 12.19 -14.97 -0.50
N LEU A 81 11.02 -15.15 0.12
CA LEU A 81 10.30 -16.42 0.14
C LEU A 81 9.05 -16.39 -0.75
N GLY A 82 8.85 -15.34 -1.53
CA GLY A 82 7.70 -15.23 -2.43
C GLY A 82 6.45 -14.63 -1.83
N PHE A 83 6.45 -14.21 -0.57
CA PHE A 83 5.25 -13.64 0.05
C PHE A 83 4.84 -12.31 -0.58
N THR A 84 5.80 -11.44 -0.91
CA THR A 84 5.49 -10.18 -1.60
C THR A 84 4.82 -10.44 -2.94
N HIS A 85 5.31 -11.41 -3.69
CA HIS A 85 4.69 -11.82 -4.96
C HIS A 85 3.27 -12.32 -4.73
N ALA A 86 3.04 -13.13 -3.71
CA ALA A 86 1.72 -13.68 -3.42
C ALA A 86 0.71 -12.60 -3.06
N VAL A 87 1.06 -11.67 -2.18
CA VAL A 87 0.12 -10.60 -1.79
C VAL A 87 -0.12 -9.63 -2.94
N LEU A 88 0.91 -9.33 -3.72
CA LEU A 88 0.77 -8.47 -4.89
C LEU A 88 -0.13 -9.10 -5.95
N ALA A 89 0.09 -10.37 -6.28
CA ALA A 89 -0.73 -11.07 -7.25
C ALA A 89 -2.21 -11.09 -6.85
N SER A 90 -2.48 -11.38 -5.58
CA SER A 90 -3.85 -11.40 -5.06
C SER A 90 -4.47 -10.00 -5.10
N LEU A 91 -3.72 -8.97 -4.79
CA LEU A 91 -4.23 -7.60 -4.83
C LEU A 91 -4.53 -7.15 -6.27
N LEU A 92 -3.67 -7.49 -7.23
CA LEU A 92 -3.91 -7.17 -8.64
C LEU A 92 -5.14 -7.91 -9.17
N GLU A 93 -5.35 -9.15 -8.76
CA GLU A 93 -6.56 -9.89 -9.11
C GLU A 93 -7.80 -9.19 -8.60
N TRP A 94 -7.76 -8.67 -7.37
CA TRP A 94 -8.88 -7.90 -6.82
C TRP A 94 -9.18 -6.65 -7.66
N PHE A 95 -8.15 -5.88 -8.02
CA PHE A 95 -8.35 -4.72 -8.88
C PHE A 95 -8.98 -5.09 -10.21
N GLU A 96 -8.52 -6.18 -10.81
CA GLU A 96 -8.98 -6.61 -12.12
C GLU A 96 -10.42 -7.14 -12.09
N GLU A 97 -10.77 -7.92 -11.08
CA GLU A 97 -12.07 -8.60 -11.03
C GLU A 97 -13.16 -7.84 -10.29
N GLU A 98 -12.79 -7.06 -9.28
CA GLU A 98 -13.74 -6.41 -8.37
C GLU A 98 -13.83 -4.90 -8.56
N THR A 99 -13.05 -4.32 -9.42
CA THR A 99 -13.06 -2.88 -9.70
C THR A 99 -13.05 -2.62 -11.20
N GLU A 100 -13.33 -1.37 -11.57
CA GLU A 100 -13.24 -0.94 -12.96
C GLU A 100 -11.99 -0.09 -13.22
N VAL A 101 -11.05 -0.11 -12.31
CA VAL A 101 -9.81 0.66 -12.40
C VAL A 101 -9.00 0.22 -13.62
N GLU A 102 -8.55 1.18 -14.41
CA GLU A 102 -7.72 0.93 -15.59
C GLU A 102 -6.23 1.14 -15.32
N VAL A 103 -5.91 2.02 -14.38
CA VAL A 103 -4.52 2.36 -14.06
C VAL A 103 -4.29 2.21 -12.56
N ILE A 104 -3.27 1.47 -12.22
CA ILE A 104 -2.85 1.24 -10.83
C ILE A 104 -1.47 1.86 -10.66
N THR A 105 -1.32 2.70 -9.64
CA THR A 105 -0.03 3.33 -9.33
C THR A 105 0.51 2.85 -8.00
N LEU A 106 1.81 2.86 -7.87
CA LEU A 106 2.52 2.61 -6.62
C LEU A 106 3.84 3.36 -6.64
N ASN A 107 4.41 3.55 -5.45
CA ASN A 107 5.75 4.09 -5.32
C ASN A 107 6.70 2.95 -4.97
N ALA A 108 7.57 2.61 -5.90
CA ALA A 108 8.50 1.50 -5.73
C ALA A 108 9.81 1.97 -5.11
N THR A 109 10.28 1.23 -4.12
CA THR A 109 11.67 1.38 -3.69
C THR A 109 12.58 0.72 -4.72
N GLU A 110 13.86 1.09 -4.74
CA GLU A 110 14.81 0.44 -5.66
C GLU A 110 14.86 -1.07 -5.44
N ALA A 111 14.81 -1.51 -4.19
CA ALA A 111 14.86 -2.93 -3.86
C ALA A 111 13.63 -3.70 -4.38
N GLY A 112 12.46 -3.06 -4.43
CA GLY A 112 11.23 -3.69 -4.88
C GLY A 112 10.92 -3.51 -6.35
N ARG A 113 11.66 -2.67 -7.05
CA ARG A 113 11.36 -2.28 -8.43
C ARG A 113 11.24 -3.47 -9.38
N ASP A 114 12.17 -4.42 -9.30
CA ASP A 114 12.20 -5.55 -10.20
C ASP A 114 10.95 -6.42 -10.08
N ILE A 115 10.40 -6.54 -8.88
CA ILE A 115 9.17 -7.28 -8.66
C ILE A 115 8.03 -6.62 -9.43
N TYR A 116 7.90 -5.31 -9.33
CA TYR A 116 6.80 -4.60 -9.99
C TYR A 116 6.93 -4.61 -11.50
N VAL A 117 8.14 -4.45 -12.01
CA VAL A 117 8.40 -4.54 -13.45
C VAL A 117 7.96 -5.89 -14.01
N ASN A 118 8.17 -6.97 -13.27
CA ASN A 118 7.75 -8.31 -13.68
C ASN A 118 6.23 -8.45 -13.78
N TYR A 119 5.47 -7.62 -13.07
CA TYR A 119 4.01 -7.60 -13.15
C TYR A 119 3.48 -6.62 -14.19
N GLY A 120 4.34 -5.95 -14.93
CA GLY A 120 3.94 -5.02 -15.98
C GLY A 120 3.92 -3.56 -15.56
N PHE A 121 4.36 -3.24 -14.35
CA PHE A 121 4.48 -1.84 -13.94
C PHE A 121 5.63 -1.17 -14.68
N GLU A 122 5.39 0.05 -15.11
CA GLU A 122 6.35 0.86 -15.84
C GLU A 122 6.60 2.16 -15.10
N PRO A 123 7.82 2.73 -15.21
CA PRO A 123 8.06 4.07 -14.68
C PRO A 123 7.11 5.08 -15.33
N SER A 124 6.56 5.99 -14.52
CA SER A 124 5.68 7.02 -15.05
C SER A 124 6.42 7.95 -16.01
N THR A 125 5.76 8.32 -17.10
CA THR A 125 6.29 9.32 -18.05
C THR A 125 6.42 10.68 -17.36
N PHE A 126 5.50 10.99 -16.45
CA PHE A 126 5.52 12.25 -15.70
C PHE A 126 5.75 11.92 -14.23
N PRO A 127 6.99 12.06 -13.72
CA PRO A 127 7.29 11.73 -12.34
C PRO A 127 6.44 12.53 -11.37
N GLU A 128 6.06 11.87 -10.28
CA GLU A 128 5.39 12.54 -9.17
C GLU A 128 6.28 13.64 -8.62
N MET A 129 5.67 14.79 -8.34
CA MET A 129 6.32 15.87 -7.61
C MET A 129 5.61 16.04 -6.27
N ARG A 130 6.36 16.34 -5.23
CA ARG A 130 5.83 16.41 -3.88
C ARG A 130 6.14 17.75 -3.25
N LEU A 131 5.12 18.40 -2.72
CA LEU A 131 5.27 19.57 -1.86
C LEU A 131 4.75 19.20 -0.48
N ARG A 132 5.59 19.35 0.52
CA ARG A 132 5.17 19.13 1.92
C ARG A 132 4.80 20.48 2.51
N LEU A 133 3.55 20.61 2.95
CA LEU A 133 3.10 21.79 3.65
C LEU A 133 3.51 21.69 5.11
N GLU A 134 3.97 22.80 5.66
CA GLU A 134 4.27 22.87 7.08
C GLU A 134 2.98 22.98 7.87
N ARG A 135 2.68 21.97 8.69
CA ARG A 135 1.52 21.95 9.57
C ARG A 135 2.03 21.79 11.01
N GLY A 136 1.48 22.57 11.90
CA GLY A 136 1.81 22.43 13.31
C GLY A 136 1.31 21.07 13.82
N ARG A 137 2.23 20.15 14.02
CA ARG A 137 1.97 18.90 14.75
C ARG A 137 2.57 19.03 16.12
N PRO A 138 2.02 18.35 17.14
CA PRO A 138 2.63 18.39 18.47
C PRO A 138 4.10 17.98 18.47
N ASP A 139 4.50 17.09 17.55
CA ASP A 139 5.88 16.59 17.45
C ASP A 139 6.79 17.49 16.62
N ASP A 140 6.22 18.43 15.88
CA ASP A 140 6.95 19.34 14.98
C ASP A 140 7.06 20.75 15.55
N GLU A 141 6.87 20.92 16.85
CA GLU A 141 6.99 22.23 17.46
C GLU A 141 8.39 22.78 17.25
N PRO A 142 8.52 23.99 16.71
CA PRO A 142 9.80 24.64 16.60
C PRO A 142 10.31 24.95 18.01
N THR A 143 11.44 24.44 18.32
CA THR A 143 12.11 24.76 19.57
C THR A 143 12.83 26.08 19.47
#